data_6610829db53e2a7778251715e01e2c7e
#
_entry.id   6610829db53e2a7778251715e01e2c7e
#
_cell.length_a   1.000
_cell.length_b   1.000
_cell.length_c   1.000
_cell.angle_alpha   90.00
_cell.angle_beta   90.00
_cell.angle_gamma   90.00
#
_symmetry.space_group_name_H-M   'P 1'
#
loop_
_entity.id
_entity.type
_entity.pdbx_description
1 polymer ?
#
loop_
_entity_poly.entity_id
_entity_poly.type
_entity_poly.pdbx_seq_one_letter_code
_entity_poly.pdbx_strand_id
1 'polypeptide(L)'
;MNRVTKRSWMMFLFVGLLLGGMGFFVGEYALKADKWIAATGSPHLYNNSNLGNGTVVDRDGVLLLDITGGRTYSDNAQTRASTMHWLGDRQGSIQAGALANYAAVMAGYDKVSGLYNYAGSGGVAELSISAAVQNAALE
;
A
#
# COMPACT_ATOMS: atom_id res chain seq x y z
N MET A 1 -41.26 39.95 -2.87
CA MET A 1 -40.20 39.45 -1.97
C MET A 1 -40.08 37.93 -1.92
N ASN A 2 -41.14 37.11 -2.03
CA ASN A 2 -41.07 35.65 -1.84
C ASN A 2 -40.26 34.83 -2.90
N ARG A 3 -40.10 35.33 -4.11
CA ARG A 3 -39.35 34.60 -5.17
C ARG A 3 -37.84 34.71 -4.99
N VAL A 4 -37.32 35.82 -4.55
CA VAL A 4 -35.90 36.05 -4.32
C VAL A 4 -35.45 35.22 -3.12
N THR A 5 -36.23 35.22 -2.04
CA THR A 5 -35.94 34.44 -0.84
C THR A 5 -35.91 32.92 -1.11
N LYS A 6 -36.86 32.41 -1.91
CA LYS A 6 -36.85 30.99 -2.31
C LYS A 6 -35.60 30.60 -3.13
N ARG A 7 -35.16 31.47 -4.05
CA ARG A 7 -33.94 31.25 -4.84
C ARG A 7 -32.69 31.26 -3.97
N SER A 8 -32.60 32.21 -3.02
CA SER A 8 -31.50 32.25 -2.06
C SER A 8 -31.45 30.99 -1.20
N TRP A 9 -32.60 30.50 -0.73
CA TRP A 9 -32.66 29.25 0.05
C TRP A 9 -32.19 28.03 -0.76
N MET A 10 -32.57 27.93 -2.03
CA MET A 10 -32.06 26.89 -2.90
C MET A 10 -30.53 26.95 -3.08
N MET A 11 -29.98 28.15 -3.24
CA MET A 11 -28.52 28.32 -3.33
C MET A 11 -27.81 27.87 -2.05
N PHE A 12 -28.31 28.22 -0.89
CA PHE A 12 -27.77 27.75 0.38
C PHE A 12 -27.84 26.23 0.55
N LEU A 13 -28.94 25.63 0.08
CA LEU A 13 -29.09 24.17 0.08
C LEU A 13 -28.03 23.50 -0.82
N PHE A 14 -27.81 24.02 -2.03
CA PHE A 14 -26.76 23.49 -2.92
C PHE A 14 -25.36 23.67 -2.35
N VAL A 15 -25.06 24.82 -1.74
CA VAL A 15 -23.78 25.06 -1.08
C VAL A 15 -23.60 24.10 0.11
N GLY A 16 -24.64 23.89 0.91
CA GLY A 16 -24.62 22.93 2.01
C GLY A 16 -24.40 21.50 1.55
N LEU A 17 -25.03 21.10 0.45
CA LEU A 17 -24.88 19.77 -0.14
C LEU A 17 -23.46 19.56 -0.70
N LEU A 18 -22.89 20.58 -1.35
CA LEU A 18 -21.53 20.56 -1.85
C LEU A 18 -20.50 20.46 -0.71
N LEU A 19 -20.65 21.30 0.31
CA LEU A 19 -19.77 21.26 1.48
C LEU A 19 -19.88 19.93 2.23
N GLY A 20 -21.09 19.41 2.38
CA GLY A 20 -21.33 18.09 2.96
C GLY A 20 -20.66 16.95 2.15
N GLY A 21 -20.79 17.01 0.83
CA GLY A 21 -20.12 16.06 -0.08
C GLY A 21 -18.59 16.14 0.00
N MET A 22 -18.04 17.36 0.06
CA MET A 22 -16.60 17.54 0.26
C MET A 22 -16.13 17.00 1.62
N GLY A 23 -16.87 17.30 2.69
CA GLY A 23 -16.56 16.79 4.02
C GLY A 23 -16.59 15.26 4.08
N PHE A 24 -17.61 14.65 3.46
CA PHE A 24 -17.70 13.21 3.32
C PHE A 24 -16.50 12.62 2.56
N PHE A 25 -16.13 13.22 1.42
CA PHE A 25 -15.00 12.76 0.62
C PHE A 25 -13.67 12.85 1.39
N VAL A 26 -13.43 13.96 2.10
CA VAL A 26 -12.23 14.11 2.94
C VAL A 26 -12.21 13.06 4.05
N GLY A 27 -13.36 12.78 4.68
CA GLY A 27 -13.47 11.72 5.68
C GLY A 27 -13.18 10.33 5.11
N GLU A 28 -13.76 9.99 3.98
CA GLU A 28 -13.48 8.73 3.27
C GLU A 28 -12.00 8.61 2.85
N TYR A 29 -11.41 9.70 2.35
CA TYR A 29 -9.99 9.73 2.02
C TYR A 29 -9.12 9.47 3.25
N ALA A 30 -9.36 10.15 4.37
CA ALA A 30 -8.58 9.97 5.59
C ALA A 30 -8.63 8.52 6.12
N LEU A 31 -9.80 7.86 5.97
CA LEU A 31 -10.01 6.50 6.49
C LEU A 31 -9.60 5.40 5.51
N LYS A 32 -9.70 5.64 4.20
CA LYS A 32 -9.58 4.58 3.18
C LYS A 32 -8.46 4.83 2.16
N ALA A 33 -7.68 5.91 2.29
CA ALA A 33 -6.61 6.25 1.34
C ALA A 33 -5.66 5.08 1.08
N ASP A 34 -5.25 4.35 2.12
CA ASP A 34 -4.35 3.20 2.01
C ASP A 34 -4.92 2.10 1.09
N LYS A 35 -6.23 1.85 1.16
CA LYS A 35 -6.91 0.85 0.31
C LYS A 35 -7.04 1.33 -1.14
N TRP A 36 -7.29 2.61 -1.34
CA TRP A 36 -7.42 3.18 -2.69
C TRP A 36 -6.07 3.19 -3.42
N ILE A 37 -5.00 3.51 -2.69
CA ILE A 37 -3.65 3.54 -3.20
C ILE A 37 -3.14 2.14 -3.51
N ALA A 38 -3.40 1.19 -2.62
CA ALA A 38 -3.00 -0.20 -2.76
C ALA A 38 -3.88 -1.01 -3.74
N ALA A 39 -4.78 -0.34 -4.48
CA ALA A 39 -5.64 -1.02 -5.45
C ALA A 39 -4.80 -1.82 -6.45
N THR A 40 -5.15 -3.08 -6.60
CA THR A 40 -4.47 -4.02 -7.51
C THR A 40 -4.49 -3.46 -8.93
N GLY A 41 -3.31 -3.34 -9.54
CA GLY A 41 -3.16 -2.79 -10.89
C GLY A 41 -3.00 -1.27 -10.97
N SER A 42 -2.83 -0.57 -9.84
CA SER A 42 -2.47 0.85 -9.87
C SER A 42 -1.14 1.05 -10.61
N PRO A 43 -1.10 1.81 -11.73
CA PRO A 43 0.12 2.00 -12.51
C PRO A 43 1.19 2.81 -11.77
N HIS A 44 0.81 3.45 -10.67
CA HIS A 44 1.74 4.21 -9.82
C HIS A 44 2.49 3.33 -8.83
N LEU A 45 1.93 2.17 -8.48
CA LEU A 45 2.52 1.21 -7.54
C LEU A 45 3.17 0.03 -8.23
N TYR A 46 2.58 -0.41 -9.34
CA TYR A 46 2.98 -1.64 -10.01
C TYR A 46 3.61 -1.33 -11.37
N ASN A 47 4.84 -1.74 -11.55
CA ASN A 47 5.50 -1.77 -12.85
C ASN A 47 5.42 -3.20 -13.39
N ASN A 48 4.70 -3.41 -14.49
CA ASN A 48 4.44 -4.74 -15.08
C ASN A 48 3.95 -5.78 -14.04
N SER A 49 2.94 -5.41 -13.24
CA SER A 49 2.37 -6.21 -12.16
C SER A 49 3.29 -6.43 -10.94
N ASN A 50 4.48 -5.84 -10.94
CA ASN A 50 5.40 -5.88 -9.80
C ASN A 50 5.33 -4.60 -8.98
N LEU A 51 5.33 -4.72 -7.66
CA LEU A 51 5.52 -3.57 -6.77
C LEU A 51 6.90 -2.97 -7.07
N GLY A 52 6.96 -1.64 -7.26
CA GLY A 52 8.15 -0.95 -7.74
C GLY A 52 9.15 -0.54 -6.66
N ASN A 53 8.81 -0.65 -5.37
CA ASN A 53 9.65 -0.19 -4.27
C ASN A 53 9.29 -0.87 -2.95
N GLY A 54 10.22 -0.88 -1.98
CA GLY A 54 10.02 -1.31 -0.61
C GLY A 54 10.81 -2.55 -0.21
N THR A 55 10.86 -2.78 1.09
CA THR A 55 11.62 -3.87 1.72
C THR A 55 10.69 -4.65 2.65
N VAL A 56 10.81 -5.96 2.66
CA VAL A 56 10.09 -6.85 3.58
C VAL A 56 11.08 -7.50 4.52
N VAL A 57 10.82 -7.36 5.80
CA VAL A 57 11.60 -8.00 6.87
C VAL A 57 10.70 -8.87 7.74
N ASP A 58 11.30 -9.83 8.44
CA ASP A 58 10.62 -10.57 9.49
C ASP A 58 10.56 -9.76 10.80
N ARG A 59 9.91 -10.30 11.83
CA ARG A 59 9.81 -9.66 13.15
C ARG A 59 11.14 -9.46 13.87
N ASP A 60 12.19 -10.17 13.45
CA ASP A 60 13.53 -10.10 14.01
C ASP A 60 14.44 -9.17 13.17
N GLY A 61 13.90 -8.50 12.15
CA GLY A 61 14.61 -7.59 11.24
C GLY A 61 15.40 -8.30 10.14
N VAL A 62 15.20 -9.61 9.95
CA VAL A 62 15.89 -10.35 8.89
C VAL A 62 15.29 -9.99 7.54
N LEU A 63 16.15 -9.61 6.59
CA LEU A 63 15.74 -9.26 5.22
C LEU A 63 15.17 -10.50 4.50
N LEU A 64 13.92 -10.38 4.07
CA LEU A 64 13.23 -11.41 3.30
C LEU A 64 13.17 -11.07 1.82
N LEU A 65 12.88 -9.81 1.49
CA LEU A 65 12.74 -9.32 0.13
C LEU A 65 13.05 -7.82 0.07
N ASP A 66 13.87 -7.42 -0.90
CA ASP A 66 14.09 -6.03 -1.27
C ASP A 66 13.66 -5.82 -2.73
N ILE A 67 12.84 -4.80 -2.98
CA ILE A 67 12.32 -4.47 -4.30
C ILE A 67 12.92 -3.16 -4.84
N THR A 68 13.65 -2.41 -4.04
CA THR A 68 14.13 -1.05 -4.35
C THR A 68 14.99 -0.97 -5.63
N GLY A 69 15.78 -2.00 -5.91
CA GLY A 69 16.64 -2.06 -7.11
C GLY A 69 16.35 -3.26 -8.02
N GLY A 70 15.21 -3.89 -7.82
CA GLY A 70 14.84 -5.16 -8.43
C GLY A 70 14.55 -6.20 -7.36
N ARG A 71 13.86 -7.29 -7.70
CA ARG A 71 13.50 -8.30 -6.70
C ARG A 71 14.71 -9.09 -6.22
N THR A 72 15.22 -8.75 -5.06
CA THR A 72 16.31 -9.43 -4.36
C THR A 72 15.79 -10.10 -3.10
N TYR A 73 15.83 -11.42 -3.07
CA TYR A 73 15.42 -12.22 -1.90
C TYR A 73 16.62 -12.42 -0.96
N SER A 74 16.31 -12.86 0.28
CA SER A 74 17.33 -13.23 1.26
C SER A 74 18.43 -14.11 0.64
N ASP A 75 19.68 -13.87 1.02
CA ASP A 75 20.83 -14.67 0.56
C ASP A 75 20.79 -16.12 1.05
N ASN A 76 20.09 -16.38 2.16
CA ASN A 76 19.91 -17.71 2.68
C ASN A 76 18.89 -18.50 1.85
N ALA A 77 19.33 -19.61 1.22
CA ALA A 77 18.49 -20.43 0.37
C ALA A 77 17.31 -21.10 1.12
N GLN A 78 17.51 -21.47 2.37
CA GLN A 78 16.47 -22.08 3.21
C GLN A 78 15.41 -21.03 3.56
N THR A 79 15.83 -19.83 3.94
CA THR A 79 14.92 -18.71 4.20
C THR A 79 14.10 -18.34 2.96
N ARG A 80 14.73 -18.32 1.77
CA ARG A 80 13.99 -18.11 0.51
C ARG A 80 12.92 -19.16 0.29
N ALA A 81 13.26 -20.43 0.47
CA ALA A 81 12.33 -21.54 0.24
C ALA A 81 11.16 -21.50 1.25
N SER A 82 11.46 -21.29 2.54
CA SER A 82 10.47 -21.30 3.61
C SER A 82 9.52 -20.10 3.60
N THR A 83 9.93 -18.96 3.01
CA THR A 83 9.13 -17.72 3.00
C THR A 83 8.53 -17.38 1.64
N MET A 84 8.80 -18.13 0.58
CA MET A 84 8.35 -17.85 -0.79
C MET A 84 6.82 -17.70 -0.91
N HIS A 85 6.06 -18.48 -0.17
CA HIS A 85 4.60 -18.43 -0.18
C HIS A 85 4.02 -17.11 0.38
N TRP A 86 4.79 -16.39 1.20
CA TRP A 86 4.43 -15.06 1.70
C TRP A 86 4.84 -13.93 0.75
N LEU A 87 5.96 -14.13 0.02
CA LEU A 87 6.62 -13.10 -0.78
C LEU A 87 6.29 -13.17 -2.27
N GLY A 88 5.77 -14.31 -2.75
CA GLY A 88 5.48 -14.56 -4.16
C GLY A 88 6.70 -14.97 -4.97
N ASP A 89 6.47 -15.14 -6.26
CA ASP A 89 7.48 -15.61 -7.19
C ASP A 89 8.44 -14.50 -7.66
N ARG A 90 9.56 -14.92 -8.24
CA ARG A 90 10.63 -14.03 -8.71
C ARG A 90 10.19 -13.09 -9.85
N GLN A 91 9.23 -13.52 -10.66
CA GLN A 91 8.71 -12.75 -11.79
C GLN A 91 7.57 -11.83 -11.38
N GLY A 92 7.03 -11.97 -10.14
CA GLY A 92 5.92 -11.19 -9.64
C GLY A 92 4.57 -11.54 -10.26
N SER A 93 4.48 -12.72 -10.88
CA SER A 93 3.24 -13.22 -11.46
C SER A 93 2.24 -13.66 -10.40
N ILE A 94 2.72 -14.06 -9.23
CA ILE A 94 1.91 -14.43 -8.07
C ILE A 94 1.95 -13.30 -7.06
N GLN A 95 0.83 -12.62 -6.88
CA GLN A 95 0.66 -11.62 -5.82
C GLN A 95 0.51 -12.34 -4.48
N ALA A 96 1.59 -12.37 -3.72
CA ALA A 96 1.56 -12.94 -2.38
C ALA A 96 0.89 -12.00 -1.38
N GLY A 97 0.31 -12.58 -0.33
CA GLY A 97 -0.45 -11.85 0.67
C GLY A 97 0.32 -10.72 1.36
N ALA A 98 1.62 -10.87 1.58
CA ALA A 98 2.46 -9.83 2.15
C ALA A 98 2.51 -8.58 1.25
N LEU A 99 2.80 -8.74 -0.04
CA LEU A 99 2.92 -7.62 -0.97
C LEU A 99 1.59 -6.91 -1.21
N ALA A 100 0.49 -7.67 -1.31
CA ALA A 100 -0.85 -7.10 -1.51
C ALA A 100 -1.30 -6.26 -0.30
N ASN A 101 -1.06 -6.74 0.92
CA ASN A 101 -1.51 -6.07 2.14
C ASN A 101 -0.62 -4.87 2.53
N TYR A 102 0.67 -4.91 2.24
CA TYR A 102 1.63 -3.88 2.63
C TYR A 102 2.06 -2.97 1.48
N ALA A 103 1.41 -3.06 0.31
CA ALA A 103 1.76 -2.29 -0.88
C ALA A 103 1.85 -0.77 -0.62
N ALA A 104 0.90 -0.21 0.13
CA ALA A 104 0.89 1.22 0.46
C ALA A 104 2.07 1.63 1.37
N VAL A 105 2.41 0.78 2.35
CA VAL A 105 3.55 0.99 3.25
C VAL A 105 4.86 0.91 2.47
N MET A 106 5.01 -0.13 1.65
CA MET A 106 6.21 -0.37 0.84
C MET A 106 6.43 0.74 -0.19
N ALA A 107 5.36 1.26 -0.80
CA ALA A 107 5.43 2.37 -1.73
C ALA A 107 5.81 3.71 -1.07
N GLY A 108 5.77 3.81 0.25
CA GLY A 108 6.08 5.03 0.99
C GLY A 108 5.13 6.18 0.67
N TYR A 109 3.82 5.91 0.62
CA TYR A 109 2.82 6.93 0.36
C TYR A 109 2.60 7.84 1.56
N ASP A 110 2.77 9.14 1.34
CA ASP A 110 2.43 10.16 2.33
C ASP A 110 1.01 10.71 2.08
N LYS A 111 0.11 10.48 3.02
CA LYS A 111 -1.29 10.93 2.95
C LYS A 111 -1.46 12.45 2.93
N VAL A 112 -0.50 13.19 3.48
CA VAL A 112 -0.59 14.66 3.59
C VAL A 112 -0.18 15.32 2.28
N SER A 113 0.95 14.90 1.71
CA SER A 113 1.43 15.43 0.44
C SER A 113 0.78 14.78 -0.78
N GLY A 114 0.19 13.59 -0.63
CA GLY A 114 -0.34 12.79 -1.73
C GLY A 114 0.74 12.22 -2.64
N LEU A 115 1.99 12.19 -2.20
CA LEU A 115 3.14 11.75 -2.98
C LEU A 115 3.64 10.38 -2.55
N TYR A 116 4.18 9.65 -3.51
CA TYR A 116 4.92 8.41 -3.27
C TYR A 116 6.40 8.75 -3.11
N ASN A 117 7.09 8.07 -2.23
CA ASN A 117 8.52 8.25 -2.05
C ASN A 117 9.30 7.57 -3.19
N TYR A 118 9.56 8.32 -4.26
CA TYR A 118 10.27 7.84 -5.45
C TYR A 118 11.79 7.74 -5.28
N ALA A 119 12.34 8.28 -4.21
CA ALA A 119 13.79 8.49 -4.09
C ALA A 119 14.56 7.31 -3.48
N GLY A 120 14.13 6.08 -3.67
CA GLY A 120 14.88 4.89 -3.26
C GLY A 120 14.78 4.52 -1.78
N SER A 121 13.96 5.23 -1.01
CA SER A 121 13.58 4.84 0.36
C SER A 121 12.15 4.31 0.36
N GLY A 122 11.95 3.12 -0.17
CA GLY A 122 10.69 2.39 0.02
C GLY A 122 10.43 2.15 1.50
N GLY A 123 9.16 2.07 1.87
CA GLY A 123 8.79 1.70 3.23
C GLY A 123 9.23 0.27 3.56
N VAL A 124 9.43 0.01 4.83
CA VAL A 124 9.73 -1.33 5.35
C VAL A 124 8.43 -1.97 5.83
N ALA A 125 8.11 -3.12 5.28
CA ALA A 125 7.00 -3.97 5.74
C ALA A 125 7.55 -5.04 6.68
N GLU A 126 7.23 -4.94 7.96
CA GLU A 126 7.58 -5.93 8.96
C GLU A 126 6.49 -6.99 9.06
N LEU A 127 6.86 -8.26 8.85
CA LEU A 127 5.97 -9.39 8.99
C LEU A 127 6.06 -9.99 10.40
N SER A 128 4.95 -10.49 10.91
CA SER A 128 4.91 -11.17 12.21
C SER A 128 5.56 -12.57 12.22
N ILE A 129 6.00 -13.07 11.09
CA ILE A 129 6.70 -14.36 10.97
C ILE A 129 8.14 -14.24 11.45
N SER A 130 8.75 -15.36 11.85
CA SER A 130 10.19 -15.47 12.11
C SER A 130 10.82 -16.41 11.09
N ALA A 131 11.84 -15.94 10.39
CA ALA A 131 12.59 -16.73 9.42
C ALA A 131 13.18 -18.00 10.04
N ALA A 132 13.64 -17.92 11.28
CA ALA A 132 14.18 -19.07 12.01
C ALA A 132 13.12 -20.17 12.22
N VAL A 133 11.90 -19.77 12.62
CA VAL A 133 10.77 -20.71 12.80
C VAL A 133 10.33 -21.31 11.47
N GLN A 134 10.26 -20.47 10.42
CA GLN A 134 9.90 -20.94 9.06
C GLN A 134 10.93 -21.95 8.52
N ASN A 135 12.21 -21.71 8.77
CA ASN A 135 13.29 -22.60 8.36
C ASN A 135 13.20 -23.95 9.09
N ALA A 136 12.95 -23.92 10.41
CA ALA A 136 12.79 -25.14 11.20
C ALA A 136 11.53 -25.95 10.81
N ALA A 137 10.50 -25.28 10.30
CA ALA A 137 9.28 -25.96 9.83
C ALA A 137 9.43 -26.59 8.43
N LEU A 138 10.47 -26.19 7.68
CA LEU A 138 10.77 -26.74 6.36
C LEU A 138 11.63 -28.01 6.42
N GLU A 139 12.33 -28.24 7.53
CA GLU A 139 13.12 -29.46 7.79
C GLU A 139 12.24 -30.66 8.10
#